data_5d0fc0466d4c3897876c036aa37c798a
#
_entry.id   5d0fc0466d4c3897876c036aa37c798a
#
_cell.length_a   1.000
_cell.length_b   1.000
_cell.length_c   1.000
_cell.angle_alpha   90.00
_cell.angle_beta   90.00
_cell.angle_gamma   90.00
#
_symmetry.space_group_name_H-M   'P 1'
#
loop_
_entity.id
_entity.type
_entity.pdbx_description
1 polymer ?
#
loop_
_entity_poly.entity_id
_entity_poly.type
_entity_poly.pdbx_seq_one_letter_code
_entity_poly.pdbx_strand_id
1 'polypeptide(L)'
;MIHTSKHAANIVAVRPGVERLTAINSKTFKDEVVALIEDGASHLIIDFSEVSFLDSSGLGALTGVLKRIGHRGDLVVSGLNGDVTQMFKICRMDRVFKSYPDVGAAVQAMSENL
;
A
#
# COMPACT_ATOMS: atom_id res chain seq x y z
N MET A 1 2.20 -13.36 5.91
CA MET A 1 1.70 -13.11 4.54
C MET A 1 2.47 -11.97 3.88
N ILE A 2 2.51 -10.78 4.44
CA ILE A 2 3.22 -9.64 3.85
C ILE A 2 4.74 -9.81 3.91
N HIS A 3 5.43 -9.14 2.97
CA HIS A 3 6.89 -9.04 2.94
C HIS A 3 7.28 -7.58 3.03
N THR A 4 8.16 -7.24 3.95
CA THR A 4 8.54 -5.86 4.20
C THR A 4 10.02 -5.63 3.89
N SER A 5 10.33 -4.39 3.49
CA SER A 5 11.71 -3.93 3.35
C SER A 5 11.82 -2.51 3.89
N LYS A 6 12.93 -2.22 4.55
CA LYS A 6 13.18 -0.88 5.09
C LYS A 6 14.05 -0.10 4.14
N HIS A 7 13.73 1.18 4.00
CA HIS A 7 14.43 2.11 3.12
C HIS A 7 14.84 3.36 3.89
N ALA A 8 15.50 4.30 3.21
CA ALA A 8 15.95 5.55 3.79
C ALA A 8 14.79 6.31 4.46
N ALA A 9 15.11 7.13 5.46
CA ALA A 9 14.13 8.00 6.14
C ALA A 9 12.99 7.23 6.84
N ASN A 10 13.26 6.00 7.28
CA ASN A 10 12.30 5.14 7.97
C ASN A 10 11.08 4.79 7.12
N ILE A 11 11.25 4.73 5.82
CA ILE A 11 10.20 4.32 4.89
C ILE A 11 10.19 2.78 4.84
N VAL A 12 9.00 2.18 4.95
CA VAL A 12 8.82 0.73 4.86
C VAL A 12 7.99 0.41 3.62
N ALA A 13 8.54 -0.44 2.76
CA ALA A 13 7.79 -0.97 1.62
C ALA A 13 7.19 -2.31 2.01
N VAL A 14 5.94 -2.53 1.63
CA VAL A 14 5.18 -3.73 1.97
C VAL A 14 4.65 -4.36 0.70
N ARG A 15 5.01 -5.62 0.45
CA ARG A 15 4.37 -6.43 -0.59
C ARG A 15 3.29 -7.28 0.06
N PRO A 16 2.07 -7.32 -0.50
CA PRO A 16 0.99 -8.12 0.09
C PRO A 16 1.30 -9.62 0.20
N GLY A 17 2.20 -10.14 -0.64
CA GLY A 17 2.57 -11.55 -0.59
C GLY A 17 1.55 -12.47 -1.23
N VAL A 18 0.63 -11.93 -2.01
CA VAL A 18 -0.37 -12.69 -2.75
C VAL A 18 -0.54 -12.08 -4.13
N GLU A 19 -0.91 -12.88 -5.09
CA GLU A 19 -1.23 -12.42 -6.43
C GLU A 19 -2.61 -11.78 -6.50
N ARG A 20 -3.55 -12.24 -5.69
CA ARG A 20 -4.94 -11.77 -5.66
C ARG A 20 -5.29 -11.34 -4.25
N LEU A 21 -5.54 -10.04 -4.08
CA LEU A 21 -5.94 -9.47 -2.79
C LEU A 21 -7.46 -9.33 -2.77
N THR A 22 -8.12 -10.25 -2.08
CA THR A 22 -9.58 -10.40 -2.12
C THR A 22 -10.16 -10.56 -0.72
N ALA A 23 -11.46 -10.79 -0.63
CA ALA A 23 -12.16 -11.05 0.62
C ALA A 23 -11.52 -12.19 1.43
N ILE A 24 -10.84 -13.13 0.76
CA ILE A 24 -10.21 -14.28 1.43
C ILE A 24 -9.06 -13.85 2.32
N ASN A 25 -8.25 -12.87 1.90
CA ASN A 25 -7.01 -12.51 2.58
C ASN A 25 -6.88 -11.02 2.94
N SER A 26 -7.85 -10.18 2.57
CA SER A 26 -7.75 -8.74 2.79
C SER A 26 -7.70 -8.36 4.27
N LYS A 27 -8.43 -9.08 5.14
CA LYS A 27 -8.40 -8.81 6.58
C LYS A 27 -7.02 -9.12 7.17
N THR A 28 -6.44 -10.26 6.81
CA THR A 28 -5.10 -10.63 7.28
C THR A 28 -4.07 -9.60 6.82
N PHE A 29 -4.13 -9.18 5.55
CA PHE A 29 -3.26 -8.14 5.02
C PHE A 29 -3.39 -6.86 5.84
N LYS A 30 -4.62 -6.38 6.04
CA LYS A 30 -4.88 -5.16 6.81
C LYS A 30 -4.32 -5.27 8.23
N ASP A 31 -4.61 -6.38 8.91
CA ASP A 31 -4.19 -6.56 10.30
C ASP A 31 -2.67 -6.56 10.42
N GLU A 32 -1.96 -7.18 9.48
CA GLU A 32 -0.48 -7.21 9.49
C GLU A 32 0.11 -5.83 9.23
N VAL A 33 -0.47 -5.05 8.31
CA VAL A 33 0.02 -3.70 8.03
C VAL A 33 -0.30 -2.77 9.21
N VAL A 34 -1.48 -2.90 9.81
CA VAL A 34 -1.83 -2.12 11.01
C VAL A 34 -0.85 -2.41 12.15
N ALA A 35 -0.41 -3.66 12.30
CA ALA A 35 0.59 -4.00 13.30
C ALA A 35 1.90 -3.25 13.08
N LEU A 36 2.32 -3.07 11.82
CA LEU A 36 3.51 -2.25 11.51
C LEU A 36 3.31 -0.80 11.96
N ILE A 37 2.12 -0.24 11.72
CA ILE A 37 1.81 1.14 12.12
C ILE A 37 1.85 1.26 13.65
N GLU A 38 1.29 0.31 14.37
CA GLU A 38 1.29 0.30 15.82
C GLU A 38 2.70 0.16 16.39
N ASP A 39 3.60 -0.50 15.66
CA ASP A 39 5.00 -0.61 16.03
C ASP A 39 5.83 0.62 15.65
N GLY A 40 5.21 1.66 15.09
CA GLY A 40 5.84 2.93 14.81
C GLY A 40 6.06 3.27 13.35
N ALA A 41 5.71 2.39 12.41
CA ALA A 41 5.83 2.70 10.99
C ALA A 41 4.85 3.83 10.63
N SER A 42 5.36 4.89 10.00
CA SER A 42 4.55 6.04 9.64
C SER A 42 4.65 6.42 8.15
N HIS A 43 5.61 5.85 7.43
CA HIS A 43 5.78 6.11 5.99
C HIS A 43 5.80 4.77 5.28
N LEU A 44 4.69 4.45 4.60
CA LEU A 44 4.47 3.14 4.01
C LEU A 44 4.27 3.23 2.50
N ILE A 45 4.85 2.27 1.80
CA ILE A 45 4.64 2.05 0.37
C ILE A 45 4.03 0.67 0.24
N ILE A 46 2.84 0.55 -0.35
CA ILE A 46 2.28 -0.76 -0.66
C ILE A 46 2.66 -1.08 -2.11
N ASP A 47 3.50 -2.08 -2.28
CA ASP A 47 4.02 -2.50 -3.57
C ASP A 47 3.12 -3.57 -4.18
N PHE A 48 2.43 -3.21 -5.27
CA PHE A 48 1.50 -4.09 -5.98
C PHE A 48 2.14 -4.78 -7.18
N SER A 49 3.47 -4.74 -7.33
CA SER A 49 4.12 -5.31 -8.52
C SER A 49 3.80 -6.79 -8.76
N GLU A 50 3.52 -7.55 -7.69
CA GLU A 50 3.17 -8.96 -7.78
C GLU A 50 1.66 -9.21 -7.67
N VAL A 51 0.85 -8.17 -7.48
CA VAL A 51 -0.61 -8.29 -7.37
C VAL A 51 -1.23 -8.07 -8.74
N SER A 52 -1.93 -9.07 -9.24
CA SER A 52 -2.59 -8.99 -10.55
C SER A 52 -4.07 -8.64 -10.44
N PHE A 53 -4.66 -8.77 -9.26
CA PHE A 53 -6.09 -8.53 -9.07
C PHE A 53 -6.38 -8.13 -7.62
N LEU A 54 -7.30 -7.18 -7.46
CA LEU A 54 -7.91 -6.93 -6.15
C LEU A 54 -9.39 -6.61 -6.34
N ASP A 55 -10.20 -7.00 -5.35
CA ASP A 55 -11.63 -6.71 -5.33
C ASP A 55 -11.93 -5.56 -4.35
N SER A 56 -13.21 -5.28 -4.13
CA SER A 56 -13.63 -4.22 -3.22
C SER A 56 -13.16 -4.45 -1.78
N SER A 57 -13.00 -5.71 -1.36
CA SER A 57 -12.46 -6.03 -0.03
C SER A 57 -10.99 -5.63 0.09
N GLY A 58 -10.21 -5.86 -0.98
CA GLY A 58 -8.81 -5.42 -1.04
C GLY A 58 -8.69 -3.91 -0.96
N LEU A 59 -9.53 -3.20 -1.72
CA LEU A 59 -9.57 -1.73 -1.68
C LEU A 59 -10.00 -1.23 -0.29
N GLY A 60 -10.98 -1.89 0.32
CA GLY A 60 -11.43 -1.57 1.67
C GLY A 60 -10.32 -1.73 2.71
N ALA A 61 -9.51 -2.79 2.57
CA ALA A 61 -8.36 -3.00 3.44
C ALA A 61 -7.35 -1.85 3.33
N LEU A 62 -7.04 -1.41 2.10
CA LEU A 62 -6.15 -0.26 1.88
C LEU A 62 -6.71 1.00 2.52
N THR A 63 -7.99 1.26 2.34
CA THR A 63 -8.66 2.41 2.96
C THR A 63 -8.58 2.34 4.48
N GLY A 64 -8.76 1.14 5.05
CA GLY A 64 -8.63 0.92 6.48
C GLY A 64 -7.22 1.22 7.01
N VAL A 65 -6.19 0.83 6.26
CA VAL A 65 -4.80 1.15 6.59
C VAL A 65 -4.59 2.66 6.52
N LEU A 66 -5.09 3.32 5.48
CA LEU A 66 -4.97 4.77 5.33
C LEU A 66 -5.61 5.51 6.51
N LYS A 67 -6.79 5.10 6.93
CA LYS A 67 -7.45 5.69 8.10
C LYS A 67 -6.64 5.48 9.38
N ARG A 68 -6.01 4.34 9.52
CA ARG A 68 -5.22 4.04 10.71
C ARG A 68 -3.96 4.88 10.78
N ILE A 69 -3.29 5.11 9.66
CA ILE A 69 -2.09 5.94 9.64
C ILE A 69 -2.45 7.42 9.87
N GLY A 70 -3.57 7.87 9.31
CA GLY A 70 -4.12 9.21 9.53
C GLY A 70 -3.14 10.32 9.23
N HIS A 71 -3.13 11.34 10.08
CA HIS A 71 -2.25 12.49 9.92
C HIS A 71 -0.82 12.26 10.43
N ARG A 72 -0.57 11.11 11.05
CA ARG A 72 0.74 10.80 11.64
C ARG A 72 1.76 10.34 10.63
N GLY A 73 1.34 10.05 9.41
CA GLY A 73 2.23 9.53 8.40
C GLY A 73 1.66 9.61 7.01
N ASP A 74 2.22 8.81 6.12
CA ASP A 74 1.87 8.80 4.71
C ASP A 74 1.81 7.37 4.17
N LEU A 75 0.89 7.13 3.25
CA LEU A 75 0.70 5.84 2.60
C LEU A 75 0.56 6.06 1.11
N VAL A 76 1.48 5.48 0.35
CA VAL A 76 1.44 5.54 -1.11
C VAL A 76 1.45 4.12 -1.68
N VAL A 77 1.16 3.99 -2.96
CA VAL A 77 1.18 2.70 -3.66
C VAL A 77 2.19 2.75 -4.80
N SER A 78 2.68 1.60 -5.21
CA SER A 78 3.63 1.48 -6.32
C SER A 78 3.37 0.23 -7.12
N GLY A 79 3.83 0.24 -8.37
CA GLY A 79 3.84 -0.94 -9.21
C GLY A 79 2.46 -1.44 -9.64
N LEU A 80 1.48 -0.55 -9.76
CA LEU A 80 0.14 -0.96 -10.22
C LEU A 80 0.21 -1.46 -11.66
N ASN A 81 -0.26 -2.68 -11.90
CA ASN A 81 -0.41 -3.20 -13.26
C ASN A 81 -1.73 -2.71 -13.87
N GLY A 82 -1.99 -3.07 -15.15
CA GLY A 82 -3.13 -2.56 -15.89
C GLY A 82 -4.48 -2.80 -15.21
N ASP A 83 -4.74 -4.02 -14.75
CA ASP A 83 -6.02 -4.37 -14.12
C ASP A 83 -6.19 -3.70 -12.76
N VAL A 84 -5.13 -3.65 -11.98
CA VAL A 84 -5.16 -2.98 -10.67
C VAL A 84 -5.33 -1.47 -10.85
N THR A 85 -4.62 -0.88 -11.81
CA THR A 85 -4.77 0.53 -12.16
C THR A 85 -6.21 0.84 -12.53
N GLN A 86 -6.82 -0.01 -13.36
CA GLN A 86 -8.19 0.16 -13.80
C GLN A 86 -9.17 0.13 -12.61
N MET A 87 -8.98 -0.82 -11.70
CA MET A 87 -9.82 -0.91 -10.50
C MET A 87 -9.68 0.33 -9.63
N PHE A 88 -8.47 0.85 -9.46
CA PHE A 88 -8.24 2.11 -8.73
C PHE A 88 -9.00 3.27 -9.36
N LYS A 89 -8.98 3.37 -10.69
CA LYS A 89 -9.69 4.43 -11.41
C LYS A 89 -11.21 4.29 -11.28
N ILE A 90 -11.73 3.08 -11.44
CA ILE A 90 -13.17 2.83 -11.34
C ILE A 90 -13.70 3.22 -9.95
N CYS A 91 -12.95 2.89 -8.90
CA CYS A 91 -13.34 3.19 -7.52
C CYS A 91 -12.83 4.55 -7.04
N ARG A 92 -12.21 5.34 -7.91
CA ARG A 92 -11.64 6.66 -7.62
C ARG A 92 -10.57 6.65 -6.52
N MET A 93 -9.93 5.51 -6.34
CA MET A 93 -8.82 5.38 -5.40
C MET A 93 -7.54 6.04 -5.92
N ASP A 94 -7.44 6.28 -7.23
CA ASP A 94 -6.37 7.05 -7.84
C ASP A 94 -6.32 8.50 -7.34
N ARG A 95 -7.43 9.02 -6.81
CA ARG A 95 -7.50 10.35 -6.19
C ARG A 95 -7.15 10.32 -4.71
N VAL A 96 -7.21 9.15 -4.09
CA VAL A 96 -6.96 8.96 -2.66
C VAL A 96 -5.51 8.58 -2.39
N PHE A 97 -4.93 7.74 -3.26
CA PHE A 97 -3.57 7.24 -3.11
C PHE A 97 -2.67 7.79 -4.21
N LYS A 98 -1.53 8.34 -3.83
CA LYS A 98 -0.46 8.63 -4.78
C LYS A 98 0.17 7.34 -5.25
N SER A 99 0.42 7.24 -6.54
CA SER A 99 0.95 6.04 -7.17
C SER A 99 2.28 6.35 -7.86
N TYR A 100 3.21 5.40 -7.76
CA TYR A 100 4.55 5.50 -8.36
C TYR A 100 4.83 4.25 -9.17
N PRO A 101 5.70 4.35 -10.20
CA PRO A 101 6.01 3.19 -11.05
C PRO A 101 6.62 2.01 -10.28
N ASP A 102 7.43 2.30 -9.27
CA ASP A 102 8.13 1.29 -8.48
C ASP A 102 8.45 1.83 -7.08
N VAL A 103 8.97 0.95 -6.23
CA VAL A 103 9.34 1.31 -4.86
C VAL A 103 10.42 2.38 -4.84
N GLY A 104 11.42 2.30 -5.74
CA GLY A 104 12.49 3.28 -5.80
C GLY A 104 11.98 4.70 -6.03
N ALA A 105 11.07 4.87 -6.99
CA ALA A 105 10.46 6.18 -7.27
C ALA A 105 9.65 6.68 -6.08
N ALA A 106 8.92 5.78 -5.41
CA ALA A 106 8.14 6.14 -4.23
C ALA A 106 9.05 6.58 -3.07
N VAL A 107 10.13 5.84 -2.81
CA VAL A 107 11.11 6.20 -1.77
C VAL A 107 11.69 7.58 -2.03
N GLN A 108 12.09 7.85 -3.27
CA GLN A 108 12.66 9.14 -3.63
C GLN A 108 11.66 10.27 -3.38
N ALA A 109 10.44 10.12 -3.84
CA ALA A 109 9.40 11.14 -3.67
C ALA A 109 9.07 11.38 -2.21
N MET A 110 8.95 10.33 -1.42
CA MET A 110 8.65 10.45 0.02
C MET A 110 9.82 11.09 0.78
N SER A 111 11.05 10.74 0.43
CA SER A 111 12.26 11.28 1.08
C SER A 111 12.40 12.79 0.86
N GLU A 112 11.97 13.29 -0.30
CA GLU A 112 12.03 14.72 -0.61
C GLU A 112 11.07 15.54 0.26
N ASN A 113 10.05 14.91 0.82
CA ASN A 113 9.04 15.57 1.64
C ASN A 113 9.26 15.39 3.15
N LEU A 114 10.34 14.74 3.54
CA LEU A 114 10.63 14.48 4.96
C LEU A 114 11.67 15.43 5.58
#